data_90b1ec4af4bad861f8e2e66752de39cc
#
_entry.id   90b1ec4af4bad861f8e2e66752de39cc
#
_cell.length_a   1.000
_cell.length_b   1.000
_cell.length_c   1.000
_cell.angle_alpha   90.00
_cell.angle_beta   90.00
_cell.angle_gamma   90.00
#
_symmetry.space_group_name_H-M   'P 1'
#
loop_
_entity.id
_entity.type
_entity.pdbx_description
1 polymer ?
#
loop_
_entity_poly.entity_id
_entity_poly.type
_entity_poly.pdbx_seq_one_letter_code
_entity_poly.pdbx_strand_id
1 'polypeptide(L)'
;MTDMATAQAAQVLLAAFDDNRQLPPLSENASLSLDQGYAIAAGITALRRGRGETPAGRKIGFTNRKIWPIYNVHAPIWGWVWDTTLHDIPASGHIALPPRPELRIEPEIVFGLGRTPDPEMTATQLWACVDWVAHGVEIVTSLYPGWHFTAADTAAAMAMHAGLWIGPRHSASAVDPDSLTAMTLTLAGPGTSLVGYGHDVLDGPLYALHHLVRDTAQRVGAAPLQGGEIVTTGTLTDAPRIAPGQTWTTRIQGTGLSDLDLTLD
;
A
#
# COMPACT_ATOMS: atom_id res chain seq x y z
N MET A 1 -20.18 13.41 -9.76
CA MET A 1 -20.88 13.46 -8.44
C MET A 1 -20.91 14.92 -7.97
N THR A 2 -21.93 15.33 -7.22
CA THR A 2 -21.93 16.64 -6.53
C THR A 2 -21.04 16.55 -5.29
N ASP A 3 -20.54 17.69 -4.79
CA ASP A 3 -19.71 17.74 -3.57
C ASP A 3 -20.41 17.11 -2.36
N MET A 4 -21.71 17.30 -2.23
CA MET A 4 -22.52 16.69 -1.17
C MET A 4 -22.56 15.16 -1.28
N ALA A 5 -22.69 14.61 -2.49
CA ALA A 5 -22.67 13.17 -2.72
C ALA A 5 -21.27 12.55 -2.44
N THR A 6 -20.21 13.31 -2.75
CA THR A 6 -18.81 12.90 -2.44
C THR A 6 -18.59 12.83 -0.93
N ALA A 7 -19.03 13.85 -0.18
CA ALA A 7 -18.91 13.86 1.28
C ALA A 7 -19.71 12.73 1.95
N GLN A 8 -20.93 12.46 1.45
CA GLN A 8 -21.75 11.36 1.94
C GLN A 8 -21.10 10.00 1.67
N ALA A 9 -20.53 9.79 0.47
CA ALA A 9 -19.81 8.55 0.13
C ALA A 9 -18.61 8.34 1.05
N ALA A 10 -17.84 9.39 1.34
CA ALA A 10 -16.72 9.34 2.28
C ALA A 10 -17.14 8.89 3.69
N GLN A 11 -18.25 9.45 4.21
CA GLN A 11 -18.80 9.05 5.51
C GLN A 11 -19.25 7.60 5.53
N VAL A 12 -19.96 7.16 4.48
CA VAL A 12 -20.46 5.76 4.36
C VAL A 12 -19.32 4.76 4.27
N LEU A 13 -18.29 5.03 3.46
CA LEU A 13 -17.14 4.14 3.34
C LEU A 13 -16.33 4.09 4.63
N LEU A 14 -16.08 5.22 5.29
CA LEU A 14 -15.34 5.25 6.54
C LEU A 14 -16.11 4.53 7.64
N ALA A 15 -17.42 4.73 7.77
CA ALA A 15 -18.26 4.02 8.73
C ALA A 15 -18.27 2.51 8.46
N ALA A 16 -18.37 2.09 7.20
CA ALA A 16 -18.29 0.67 6.84
C ALA A 16 -16.92 0.07 7.19
N PHE A 17 -15.84 0.82 6.96
CA PHE A 17 -14.50 0.41 7.39
C PHE A 17 -14.42 0.27 8.92
N ASP A 18 -14.88 1.25 9.68
CA ASP A 18 -14.86 1.21 11.14
C ASP A 18 -15.70 0.06 11.71
N ASP A 19 -16.87 -0.19 11.11
CA ASP A 19 -17.82 -1.26 11.49
C ASP A 19 -17.41 -2.66 10.99
N ASN A 20 -16.28 -2.81 10.29
CA ASN A 20 -15.85 -4.08 9.66
C ASN A 20 -16.89 -4.66 8.69
N ARG A 21 -17.61 -3.80 7.99
CA ARG A 21 -18.72 -4.16 7.12
C ARG A 21 -18.36 -3.93 5.66
N GLN A 22 -18.77 -4.87 4.80
CA GLN A 22 -18.66 -4.72 3.36
C GLN A 22 -19.88 -4.01 2.76
N LEU A 23 -19.66 -3.35 1.62
CA LEU A 23 -20.67 -2.62 0.84
C LEU A 23 -20.59 -3.05 -0.63
N PRO A 24 -21.68 -2.91 -1.40
CA PRO A 24 -21.57 -2.97 -2.86
C PRO A 24 -20.60 -1.89 -3.37
N PRO A 25 -19.86 -2.13 -4.47
CA PRO A 25 -19.02 -1.11 -5.10
C PRO A 25 -19.82 0.13 -5.45
N LEU A 26 -19.20 1.30 -5.26
CA LEU A 26 -19.86 2.57 -5.66
C LEU A 26 -20.13 2.62 -7.17
N SER A 27 -19.27 1.97 -7.96
CA SER A 27 -19.39 1.88 -9.41
C SER A 27 -20.52 0.96 -9.88
N GLU A 28 -21.13 0.15 -8.99
CA GLU A 28 -22.22 -0.77 -9.38
C GLU A 28 -23.47 -0.02 -9.87
N ASN A 29 -23.78 1.11 -9.24
CA ASN A 29 -24.99 1.87 -9.52
C ASN A 29 -24.76 3.18 -10.30
N ALA A 30 -23.49 3.59 -10.52
CA ALA A 30 -23.14 4.81 -11.23
C ALA A 30 -21.68 4.73 -11.73
N SER A 31 -21.42 5.28 -12.92
CA SER A 31 -20.04 5.44 -13.37
C SER A 31 -19.25 6.30 -12.38
N LEU A 32 -18.13 5.77 -11.89
CA LEU A 32 -17.22 6.44 -10.98
C LEU A 32 -15.87 6.63 -11.68
N SER A 33 -15.42 7.88 -11.86
CA SER A 33 -14.08 8.14 -12.37
C SER A 33 -13.02 8.01 -11.27
N LEU A 34 -11.77 7.77 -11.67
CA LEU A 34 -10.65 7.69 -10.73
C LEU A 34 -10.51 8.98 -9.91
N ASP A 35 -10.69 10.15 -10.51
CA ASP A 35 -10.63 11.44 -9.81
C ASP A 35 -11.76 11.58 -8.79
N GLN A 36 -12.95 11.08 -9.09
CA GLN A 36 -14.05 11.01 -8.11
C GLN A 36 -13.71 10.06 -6.96
N GLY A 37 -13.06 8.93 -7.24
CA GLY A 37 -12.54 8.01 -6.21
C GLY A 37 -11.57 8.73 -5.26
N TYR A 38 -10.61 9.47 -5.81
CA TYR A 38 -9.68 10.27 -5.00
C TYR A 38 -10.33 11.42 -4.25
N ALA A 39 -11.37 12.05 -4.81
CA ALA A 39 -12.13 13.09 -4.10
C ALA A 39 -12.85 12.49 -2.86
N ILE A 40 -13.39 11.29 -2.96
CA ILE A 40 -13.98 10.55 -1.82
C ILE A 40 -12.87 10.22 -0.80
N ALA A 41 -11.72 9.72 -1.23
CA ALA A 41 -10.58 9.43 -0.36
C ALA A 41 -10.08 10.69 0.38
N ALA A 42 -10.10 11.85 -0.28
CA ALA A 42 -9.80 13.14 0.36
C ALA A 42 -10.83 13.49 1.47
N GLY A 43 -12.11 13.20 1.24
CA GLY A 43 -13.15 13.32 2.26
C GLY A 43 -12.90 12.40 3.46
N ILE A 44 -12.55 11.13 3.23
CA ILE A 44 -12.16 10.19 4.29
C ILE A 44 -10.93 10.72 5.04
N THR A 45 -9.94 11.25 4.33
CA THR A 45 -8.74 11.84 4.93
C THR A 45 -9.07 12.97 5.88
N ALA A 46 -10.00 13.87 5.50
CA ALA A 46 -10.45 14.96 6.36
C ALA A 46 -11.16 14.42 7.62
N LEU A 47 -12.01 13.39 7.48
CA LEU A 47 -12.70 12.76 8.59
C LEU A 47 -11.74 12.10 9.57
N ARG A 48 -10.75 11.34 9.07
CA ARG A 48 -9.72 10.68 9.91
C ARG A 48 -8.87 11.70 10.65
N ARG A 49 -8.43 12.77 9.98
CA ARG A 49 -7.72 13.88 10.64
C ARG A 49 -8.58 14.55 11.70
N GLY A 50 -9.87 14.74 11.42
CA GLY A 50 -10.83 15.33 12.38
C GLY A 50 -11.01 14.54 13.67
N ARG A 51 -10.71 13.23 13.67
CA ARG A 51 -10.70 12.38 14.86
C ARG A 51 -9.30 12.14 15.45
N GLY A 52 -8.29 12.89 14.99
CA GLY A 52 -6.94 12.92 15.55
C GLY A 52 -5.92 11.98 14.91
N GLU A 53 -6.27 11.25 13.85
CA GLU A 53 -5.32 10.40 13.14
C GLU A 53 -4.38 11.23 12.26
N THR A 54 -3.10 10.82 12.19
CA THR A 54 -2.07 11.51 11.43
C THR A 54 -1.59 10.65 10.26
N PRO A 55 -1.58 11.18 9.02
CA PRO A 55 -0.94 10.49 7.91
C PRO A 55 0.55 10.27 8.17
N ALA A 56 1.02 9.04 8.06
CA ALA A 56 2.41 8.64 8.25
C ALA A 56 3.14 8.39 6.91
N GLY A 57 2.38 8.14 5.84
CA GLY A 57 2.97 7.86 4.54
C GLY A 57 1.95 7.41 3.50
N ARG A 58 2.43 6.77 2.45
CA ARG A 58 1.60 6.29 1.32
C ARG A 58 1.87 4.83 1.00
N LYS A 59 0.83 4.13 0.59
CA LYS A 59 0.92 2.82 -0.07
C LYS A 59 0.62 2.96 -1.55
N ILE A 60 1.24 2.15 -2.38
CA ILE A 60 0.99 2.11 -3.83
C ILE A 60 0.35 0.77 -4.17
N GLY A 61 -0.79 0.79 -4.83
CA GLY A 61 -1.47 -0.40 -5.35
C GLY A 61 -1.39 -0.51 -6.86
N PHE A 62 -1.66 -1.69 -7.40
CA PHE A 62 -1.61 -2.01 -8.83
C PHE A 62 -0.25 -1.73 -9.48
N THR A 63 0.83 -1.99 -8.78
CA THR A 63 2.19 -1.84 -9.33
C THR A 63 2.60 -3.00 -10.23
N ASN A 64 2.01 -4.18 -10.06
CA ASN A 64 2.24 -5.31 -10.94
C ASN A 64 1.32 -5.23 -12.18
N ARG A 65 1.92 -4.93 -13.35
CA ARG A 65 1.16 -4.80 -14.61
C ARG A 65 0.48 -6.10 -15.06
N LYS A 66 0.90 -7.26 -14.55
CA LYS A 66 0.27 -8.56 -14.89
C LYS A 66 -1.19 -8.65 -14.42
N ILE A 67 -1.55 -7.91 -13.35
CA ILE A 67 -2.92 -7.89 -12.83
C ILE A 67 -3.81 -6.82 -13.47
N TRP A 68 -3.26 -5.90 -14.25
CA TRP A 68 -4.03 -4.81 -14.87
C TRP A 68 -5.21 -5.28 -15.73
N PRO A 69 -5.07 -6.31 -16.59
CA PRO A 69 -6.20 -6.81 -17.35
C PRO A 69 -7.31 -7.42 -16.48
N ILE A 70 -6.94 -8.00 -15.31
CA ILE A 70 -7.89 -8.65 -14.38
C ILE A 70 -8.82 -7.62 -13.76
N TYR A 71 -8.26 -6.47 -13.35
CA TYR A 71 -8.99 -5.39 -12.66
C TYR A 71 -9.36 -4.22 -13.59
N ASN A 72 -9.09 -4.35 -14.89
CA ASN A 72 -9.28 -3.28 -15.87
C ASN A 72 -8.70 -1.94 -15.41
N VAL A 73 -7.47 -1.97 -14.90
CA VAL A 73 -6.70 -0.79 -14.48
C VAL A 73 -5.61 -0.49 -15.50
N HIS A 74 -5.17 0.78 -15.55
CA HIS A 74 -4.17 1.24 -16.54
C HIS A 74 -3.08 2.09 -15.90
N ALA A 75 -3.11 2.25 -14.58
CA ALA A 75 -2.11 2.96 -13.79
C ALA A 75 -2.15 2.49 -12.33
N PRO A 76 -1.06 2.65 -11.59
CA PRO A 76 -1.07 2.48 -10.14
C PRO A 76 -2.03 3.47 -9.47
N ILE A 77 -2.48 3.10 -8.28
CA ILE A 77 -3.20 3.96 -7.36
C ILE A 77 -2.40 4.09 -6.07
N TRP A 78 -2.79 5.03 -5.21
CA TRP A 78 -2.19 5.16 -3.88
C TRP A 78 -3.25 5.48 -2.82
N GLY A 79 -2.92 5.21 -1.57
CA GLY A 79 -3.70 5.56 -0.40
C GLY A 79 -2.79 5.98 0.75
N TRP A 80 -3.39 6.58 1.80
CA TRP A 80 -2.67 6.95 3.01
C TRP A 80 -2.40 5.74 3.90
N VAL A 81 -1.20 5.68 4.45
CA VAL A 81 -0.86 4.92 5.66
C VAL A 81 -0.98 5.88 6.84
N TRP A 82 -1.61 5.44 7.92
CA TRP A 82 -1.90 6.26 9.10
C TRP A 82 -1.06 5.81 10.29
N ASP A 83 -0.81 6.73 11.24
CA ASP A 83 -0.15 6.41 12.50
C ASP A 83 -0.84 5.27 13.26
N THR A 84 -2.17 5.16 13.14
CA THR A 84 -2.99 4.11 13.75
C THR A 84 -2.93 2.76 13.01
N THR A 85 -2.37 2.71 11.80
CA THR A 85 -2.25 1.50 10.97
C THR A 85 -0.81 1.15 10.62
N LEU A 86 0.15 1.90 11.17
CA LEU A 86 1.58 1.69 10.98
C LEU A 86 2.18 1.02 12.21
N HIS A 87 2.88 -0.09 12.02
CA HIS A 87 3.45 -0.88 13.10
C HIS A 87 4.87 -1.33 12.75
N ASP A 88 5.71 -1.48 13.75
CA ASP A 88 6.96 -2.25 13.62
C ASP A 88 6.66 -3.72 13.92
N ILE A 89 7.26 -4.64 13.16
CA ILE A 89 7.20 -6.07 13.46
C ILE A 89 7.99 -6.30 14.75
N PRO A 90 7.35 -6.82 15.82
CA PRO A 90 8.06 -7.10 17.05
C PRO A 90 9.06 -8.25 16.86
N ALA A 91 10.08 -8.32 17.74
CA ALA A 91 11.10 -9.38 17.68
C ALA A 91 10.52 -10.80 17.80
N SER A 92 9.33 -10.94 18.38
CA SER A 92 8.61 -12.21 18.45
C SER A 92 7.99 -12.65 17.13
N GLY A 93 7.88 -11.76 16.13
CA GLY A 93 7.19 -12.01 14.87
C GLY A 93 5.67 -12.06 14.96
N HIS A 94 5.09 -11.87 16.14
CA HIS A 94 3.63 -11.86 16.33
C HIS A 94 3.03 -10.53 15.89
N ILE A 95 2.07 -10.56 14.98
CA ILE A 95 1.34 -9.38 14.52
C ILE A 95 -0.16 -9.57 14.71
N ALA A 96 -0.81 -8.57 15.31
CA ALA A 96 -2.25 -8.58 15.53
C ALA A 96 -2.97 -8.20 14.24
N LEU A 97 -3.78 -9.09 13.69
CA LEU A 97 -4.57 -8.78 12.52
C LEU A 97 -5.68 -7.77 12.84
N PRO A 98 -5.91 -6.77 11.97
CA PRO A 98 -7.07 -5.91 12.13
C PRO A 98 -8.35 -6.75 11.94
N PRO A 99 -9.42 -6.49 12.70
CA PRO A 99 -10.67 -7.24 12.60
C PRO A 99 -11.44 -6.82 11.33
N ARG A 100 -10.92 -7.20 10.17
CA ARG A 100 -11.44 -6.80 8.84
C ARG A 100 -11.84 -8.03 8.03
N PRO A 101 -12.82 -7.91 7.10
CA PRO A 101 -13.19 -8.99 6.21
C PRO A 101 -12.13 -9.26 5.14
N GLU A 102 -12.08 -10.49 4.69
CA GLU A 102 -11.31 -10.92 3.51
C GLU A 102 -9.85 -10.44 3.47
N LEU A 103 -9.14 -10.51 4.60
CA LEU A 103 -7.75 -10.07 4.71
C LEU A 103 -6.83 -10.83 3.77
N ARG A 104 -5.86 -10.11 3.21
CA ARG A 104 -4.75 -10.65 2.42
C ARG A 104 -3.44 -10.06 2.87
N ILE A 105 -2.34 -10.78 2.63
CA ILE A 105 -0.97 -10.37 2.95
C ILE A 105 -0.19 -10.02 1.68
N GLU A 106 0.51 -8.90 1.72
CA GLU A 106 1.31 -8.35 0.63
C GLU A 106 2.73 -8.06 1.14
N PRO A 107 3.74 -8.87 0.74
CA PRO A 107 5.13 -8.54 1.04
C PRO A 107 5.61 -7.40 0.14
N GLU A 108 6.22 -6.37 0.72
CA GLU A 108 6.58 -5.14 0.03
C GLU A 108 7.94 -4.59 0.45
N ILE A 109 8.53 -3.76 -0.42
CA ILE A 109 9.63 -2.88 -0.05
C ILE A 109 9.05 -1.57 0.49
N VAL A 110 9.62 -1.10 1.60
CA VAL A 110 9.21 0.13 2.28
C VAL A 110 10.39 1.09 2.30
N PHE A 111 10.14 2.32 1.86
CA PHE A 111 11.09 3.43 1.93
C PHE A 111 10.69 4.42 3.02
N GLY A 112 11.66 4.88 3.82
CA GLY A 112 11.52 6.05 4.66
C GLY A 112 12.22 7.22 4.03
N LEU A 113 11.50 8.32 3.79
CA LEU A 113 12.04 9.50 3.16
C LEU A 113 12.71 10.42 4.20
N GLY A 114 14.00 10.68 4.06
CA GLY A 114 14.72 11.65 4.86
C GLY A 114 14.62 13.07 4.31
N ARG A 115 14.27 13.23 3.04
CA ARG A 115 14.13 14.51 2.34
C ARG A 115 12.91 14.50 1.42
N THR A 116 12.33 15.69 1.23
CA THR A 116 11.23 15.89 0.28
C THR A 116 11.74 15.66 -1.16
N PRO A 117 11.13 14.71 -1.91
CA PRO A 117 11.51 14.46 -3.29
C PRO A 117 10.98 15.58 -4.22
N ASP A 118 11.74 15.89 -5.26
CA ASP A 118 11.32 16.79 -6.32
C ASP A 118 10.71 15.96 -7.47
N PRO A 119 9.53 16.33 -8.00
CA PRO A 119 8.88 15.62 -9.11
C PRO A 119 9.70 15.52 -10.40
N GLU A 120 10.65 16.42 -10.60
CA GLU A 120 11.54 16.42 -11.78
C GLU A 120 12.76 15.48 -11.62
N MET A 121 12.98 14.92 -10.41
CA MET A 121 14.05 13.95 -10.18
C MET A 121 13.79 12.67 -10.98
N THR A 122 14.86 12.10 -11.53
CA THR A 122 14.82 10.72 -12.06
C THR A 122 14.70 9.71 -10.92
N ALA A 123 14.31 8.47 -11.21
CA ALA A 123 14.26 7.40 -10.22
C ALA A 123 15.61 7.26 -9.47
N THR A 124 16.73 7.29 -10.18
CA THR A 124 18.07 7.23 -9.56
C THR A 124 18.36 8.41 -8.63
N GLN A 125 17.92 9.61 -9.01
CA GLN A 125 18.12 10.81 -8.15
C GLN A 125 17.26 10.76 -6.89
N LEU A 126 16.07 10.12 -6.93
CA LEU A 126 15.20 9.95 -5.79
C LEU A 126 15.82 9.11 -4.67
N TRP A 127 16.78 8.23 -5.00
CA TRP A 127 17.49 7.46 -3.98
C TRP A 127 18.16 8.35 -2.93
N ALA A 128 18.64 9.54 -3.31
CA ALA A 128 19.20 10.51 -2.38
C ALA A 128 18.18 11.09 -1.38
N CYS A 129 16.89 10.89 -1.60
CA CYS A 129 15.84 11.28 -0.67
C CYS A 129 15.46 10.17 0.31
N VAL A 130 15.88 8.91 0.05
CA VAL A 130 15.62 7.76 0.91
C VAL A 130 16.64 7.72 2.04
N ASP A 131 16.18 7.66 3.28
CA ASP A 131 17.01 7.55 4.48
C ASP A 131 17.21 6.08 4.88
N TRP A 132 16.15 5.30 4.79
CA TRP A 132 16.18 3.87 5.11
C TRP A 132 15.25 3.06 4.20
N VAL A 133 15.58 1.78 4.08
CA VAL A 133 14.81 0.76 3.38
C VAL A 133 14.49 -0.37 4.33
N ALA A 134 13.29 -0.94 4.22
CA ALA A 134 12.91 -2.14 4.93
C ALA A 134 12.13 -3.07 4.02
N HIS A 135 12.11 -4.35 4.38
CA HIS A 135 11.10 -5.28 3.95
C HIS A 135 9.95 -5.23 4.96
N GLY A 136 8.73 -5.17 4.51
CA GLY A 136 7.54 -5.16 5.33
C GLY A 136 6.42 -6.00 4.74
N VAL A 137 5.33 -6.06 5.45
CA VAL A 137 4.09 -6.67 4.95
C VAL A 137 2.93 -5.68 5.13
N GLU A 138 2.20 -5.45 4.05
CA GLU A 138 0.91 -4.79 4.11
C GLU A 138 -0.19 -5.83 4.27
N ILE A 139 -1.10 -5.59 5.20
CA ILE A 139 -2.35 -6.31 5.29
C ILE A 139 -3.41 -5.45 4.62
N VAL A 140 -4.06 -6.04 3.63
CA VAL A 140 -5.10 -5.37 2.85
C VAL A 140 -6.46 -6.02 3.10
N THR A 141 -7.51 -5.23 2.96
CA THR A 141 -8.91 -5.67 3.12
C THR A 141 -9.76 -5.12 2.00
N SER A 142 -10.75 -5.87 1.56
CA SER A 142 -11.73 -5.33 0.62
C SER A 142 -13.01 -4.90 1.34
N LEU A 143 -13.38 -3.63 1.17
CA LEU A 143 -14.71 -3.15 1.55
C LEU A 143 -15.81 -3.68 0.62
N TYR A 144 -15.43 -4.33 -0.48
CA TYR A 144 -16.35 -4.84 -1.49
C TYR A 144 -16.28 -6.37 -1.52
N PRO A 145 -17.43 -7.08 -1.45
CA PRO A 145 -17.46 -8.54 -1.38
C PRO A 145 -16.72 -9.20 -2.55
N GLY A 146 -15.95 -10.24 -2.23
CA GLY A 146 -15.28 -11.07 -3.24
C GLY A 146 -14.16 -10.36 -4.02
N TRP A 147 -13.71 -9.19 -3.57
CA TRP A 147 -12.69 -8.39 -4.28
C TRP A 147 -13.12 -7.95 -5.68
N HIS A 148 -14.44 -7.65 -5.87
CA HIS A 148 -14.99 -7.13 -7.11
C HIS A 148 -15.14 -5.62 -7.01
N PHE A 149 -14.39 -4.87 -7.81
CA PHE A 149 -14.33 -3.41 -7.76
C PHE A 149 -13.64 -2.86 -9.02
N THR A 150 -13.75 -1.56 -9.24
CA THR A 150 -12.96 -0.81 -10.21
C THR A 150 -11.77 -0.11 -9.54
N ALA A 151 -10.83 0.43 -10.33
CA ALA A 151 -9.74 1.27 -9.79
C ALA A 151 -10.27 2.48 -9.02
N ALA A 152 -11.39 3.05 -9.43
CA ALA A 152 -12.02 4.18 -8.74
C ALA A 152 -12.60 3.79 -7.38
N ASP A 153 -13.21 2.60 -7.28
CA ASP A 153 -13.69 2.06 -6.01
C ASP A 153 -12.53 1.83 -5.04
N THR A 154 -11.41 1.25 -5.53
CA THR A 154 -10.23 1.02 -4.68
C THR A 154 -9.61 2.32 -4.19
N ALA A 155 -9.48 3.33 -5.06
CA ALA A 155 -9.00 4.65 -4.65
C ALA A 155 -9.92 5.27 -3.59
N ALA A 156 -11.25 5.21 -3.78
CA ALA A 156 -12.23 5.69 -2.82
C ALA A 156 -12.13 4.96 -1.46
N ALA A 157 -11.86 3.65 -1.49
CA ALA A 157 -11.72 2.81 -0.30
C ALA A 157 -10.27 2.77 0.24
N MET A 158 -9.57 3.92 0.25
CA MET A 158 -8.23 4.06 0.83
C MET A 158 -7.19 3.08 0.26
N ALA A 159 -7.31 2.74 -1.02
CA ALA A 159 -6.48 1.75 -1.71
C ALA A 159 -6.43 0.39 -0.98
N MET A 160 -7.51 -0.02 -0.31
CA MET A 160 -7.66 -1.28 0.43
C MET A 160 -6.72 -1.45 1.64
N HIS A 161 -6.09 -0.38 2.11
CA HIS A 161 -5.16 -0.41 3.24
C HIS A 161 -5.86 -0.80 4.55
N ALA A 162 -5.33 -1.81 5.26
CA ALA A 162 -5.78 -2.19 6.60
C ALA A 162 -4.68 -2.03 7.65
N GLY A 163 -3.41 -2.26 7.30
CA GLY A 163 -2.26 -2.03 8.18
C GLY A 163 -0.95 -2.35 7.49
N LEU A 164 0.11 -1.70 7.92
CA LEU A 164 1.49 -1.90 7.45
C LEU A 164 2.37 -2.27 8.62
N TRP A 165 3.04 -3.43 8.53
CA TRP A 165 4.05 -3.89 9.48
C TRP A 165 5.43 -3.85 8.85
N ILE A 166 6.34 -3.08 9.45
CA ILE A 166 7.69 -2.84 8.93
C ILE A 166 8.68 -3.73 9.68
N GLY A 167 9.49 -4.46 8.93
CA GLY A 167 10.63 -5.22 9.46
C GLY A 167 11.84 -4.32 9.80
N PRO A 168 13.00 -4.93 10.09
CA PRO A 168 14.21 -4.18 10.40
C PRO A 168 14.56 -3.16 9.31
N ARG A 169 14.82 -1.92 9.73
CA ARG A 169 15.23 -0.83 8.84
C ARG A 169 16.72 -0.89 8.57
N HIS A 170 17.11 -0.73 7.32
CA HIS A 170 18.49 -0.67 6.86
C HIS A 170 18.76 0.74 6.31
N SER A 171 19.90 1.35 6.67
CA SER A 171 20.26 2.64 6.07
C SER A 171 20.33 2.53 4.54
N ALA A 172 19.76 3.50 3.84
CA ALA A 172 19.82 3.52 2.37
C ALA A 172 21.28 3.49 1.85
N SER A 173 22.22 4.03 2.60
CA SER A 173 23.66 3.99 2.26
C SER A 173 24.28 2.58 2.30
N ALA A 174 23.61 1.62 2.95
CA ALA A 174 24.05 0.22 3.04
C ALA A 174 23.37 -0.70 2.01
N VAL A 175 22.43 -0.18 1.22
CA VAL A 175 21.66 -0.93 0.22
C VAL A 175 21.97 -0.41 -1.18
N ASP A 176 22.32 -1.30 -2.09
CA ASP A 176 22.42 -0.97 -3.51
C ASP A 176 21.00 -0.86 -4.11
N PRO A 177 20.55 0.31 -4.61
CA PRO A 177 19.21 0.48 -5.18
C PRO A 177 18.92 -0.47 -6.36
N ASP A 178 19.92 -0.84 -7.15
CA ASP A 178 19.75 -1.75 -8.28
C ASP A 178 19.45 -3.19 -7.79
N SER A 179 19.93 -3.54 -6.60
CA SER A 179 19.64 -4.83 -5.97
C SER A 179 18.14 -5.01 -5.69
N LEU A 180 17.41 -3.93 -5.40
CA LEU A 180 15.96 -3.96 -5.16
C LEU A 180 15.16 -4.35 -6.42
N THR A 181 15.66 -4.01 -7.60
CA THR A 181 15.05 -4.42 -8.87
C THR A 181 15.39 -5.87 -9.22
N ALA A 182 16.63 -6.30 -8.92
CA ALA A 182 17.13 -7.63 -9.25
C ALA A 182 16.73 -8.72 -8.24
N MET A 183 16.23 -8.34 -7.06
CA MET A 183 15.91 -9.26 -5.97
C MET A 183 14.81 -10.25 -6.31
N THR A 184 14.81 -11.37 -5.58
CA THR A 184 13.69 -12.30 -5.50
C THR A 184 13.19 -12.39 -4.08
N LEU A 185 11.89 -12.69 -3.92
CA LEU A 185 11.25 -12.92 -2.64
C LEU A 185 10.39 -14.17 -2.73
N THR A 186 10.47 -15.03 -1.72
CA THR A 186 9.53 -16.14 -1.54
C THR A 186 8.61 -15.82 -0.35
N LEU A 187 7.30 -15.77 -0.58
CA LEU A 187 6.27 -15.74 0.46
C LEU A 187 5.72 -17.15 0.64
N ALA A 188 5.83 -17.72 1.85
CA ALA A 188 5.31 -19.04 2.16
C ALA A 188 4.39 -19.03 3.38
N GLY A 189 3.29 -19.78 3.29
CA GLY A 189 2.29 -19.92 4.34
C GLY A 189 1.47 -21.19 4.16
N PRO A 190 0.35 -21.37 4.88
CA PRO A 190 -0.42 -22.60 4.86
C PRO A 190 -0.82 -23.03 3.45
N GLY A 191 -0.20 -24.11 2.95
CA GLY A 191 -0.51 -24.71 1.66
C GLY A 191 -0.10 -23.90 0.43
N THR A 192 0.70 -22.84 0.59
CA THR A 192 1.12 -21.97 -0.53
C THR A 192 2.58 -21.53 -0.40
N SER A 193 3.22 -21.36 -1.55
CA SER A 193 4.54 -20.73 -1.69
C SER A 193 4.57 -19.97 -3.01
N LEU A 194 4.82 -18.66 -2.91
CA LEU A 194 4.78 -17.72 -4.03
C LEU A 194 6.16 -17.09 -4.19
N VAL A 195 6.59 -16.92 -5.44
CA VAL A 195 7.84 -16.21 -5.75
C VAL A 195 7.51 -14.90 -6.43
N GLY A 196 8.10 -13.83 -5.95
CA GLY A 196 8.02 -12.49 -6.49
C GLY A 196 9.38 -11.94 -6.89
N TYR A 197 9.37 -10.93 -7.73
CA TYR A 197 10.57 -10.29 -8.27
C TYR A 197 10.47 -8.78 -8.10
N GLY A 198 11.58 -8.12 -7.76
CA GLY A 198 11.62 -6.68 -7.61
C GLY A 198 11.15 -5.94 -8.86
N HIS A 199 11.53 -6.41 -10.05
CA HIS A 199 11.14 -5.81 -11.33
C HIS A 199 9.63 -5.92 -11.65
N ASP A 200 8.87 -6.80 -10.99
CA ASP A 200 7.41 -6.89 -11.18
C ASP A 200 6.67 -5.68 -10.57
N VAL A 201 7.32 -4.92 -9.69
CA VAL A 201 6.79 -3.71 -9.06
C VAL A 201 7.18 -2.50 -9.91
N LEU A 202 6.42 -2.22 -11.00
CA LEU A 202 6.66 -1.09 -11.93
C LEU A 202 8.12 -0.97 -12.43
N ASP A 203 8.72 -2.10 -12.82
CA ASP A 203 10.12 -2.20 -13.24
C ASP A 203 11.15 -2.05 -12.07
N GLY A 204 10.69 -1.89 -10.83
CA GLY A 204 11.48 -1.83 -9.60
C GLY A 204 10.85 -0.93 -8.54
N PRO A 205 11.07 -1.21 -7.23
CA PRO A 205 10.50 -0.43 -6.13
C PRO A 205 10.82 1.07 -6.22
N LEU A 206 12.00 1.45 -6.68
CA LEU A 206 12.38 2.84 -6.85
C LEU A 206 11.61 3.53 -8.00
N TYR A 207 11.22 2.79 -9.03
CA TYR A 207 10.36 3.30 -10.11
C TYR A 207 8.91 3.46 -9.63
N ALA A 208 8.45 2.61 -8.72
CA ALA A 208 7.15 2.79 -8.07
C ALA A 208 7.13 4.09 -7.23
N LEU A 209 8.19 4.37 -6.45
CA LEU A 209 8.36 5.64 -5.75
C LEU A 209 8.36 6.82 -6.74
N HIS A 210 9.11 6.73 -7.84
CA HIS A 210 9.16 7.78 -8.86
C HIS A 210 7.78 8.07 -9.45
N HIS A 211 7.01 7.02 -9.76
CA HIS A 211 5.63 7.18 -10.22
C HIS A 211 4.78 7.93 -9.20
N LEU A 212 4.83 7.54 -7.91
CA LEU A 212 4.05 8.17 -6.85
C LEU A 212 4.41 9.65 -6.67
N VAL A 213 5.70 10.00 -6.68
CA VAL A 213 6.17 11.39 -6.57
C VAL A 213 5.56 12.26 -7.68
N ARG A 214 5.56 11.78 -8.91
CA ARG A 214 4.98 12.49 -10.05
C ARG A 214 3.46 12.56 -10.00
N ASP A 215 2.79 11.44 -9.69
CA ASP A 215 1.33 11.41 -9.62
C ASP A 215 0.81 12.37 -8.54
N THR A 216 1.39 12.37 -7.35
CA THR A 216 0.95 13.25 -6.26
C THR A 216 1.22 14.73 -6.54
N ALA A 217 2.27 15.06 -7.30
CA ALA A 217 2.55 16.43 -7.72
C ALA A 217 1.60 16.94 -8.81
N GLN A 218 1.08 16.06 -9.66
CA GLN A 218 0.23 16.41 -10.80
C GLN A 218 -1.27 16.30 -10.49
N ARG A 219 -1.65 15.45 -9.52
CA ARG A 219 -3.05 15.20 -9.19
C ARG A 219 -3.66 16.35 -8.40
N VAL A 220 -4.73 16.91 -8.94
CA VAL A 220 -5.47 17.99 -8.28
C VAL A 220 -5.95 17.55 -6.89
N GLY A 221 -5.64 18.35 -5.87
CA GLY A 221 -6.02 18.09 -4.48
C GLY A 221 -5.15 17.07 -3.74
N ALA A 222 -4.18 16.42 -4.40
CA ALA A 222 -3.18 15.61 -3.71
C ALA A 222 -2.10 16.50 -3.07
N ALA A 223 -1.66 16.13 -1.87
CA ALA A 223 -0.48 16.74 -1.26
C ALA A 223 0.78 16.04 -1.82
N PRO A 224 1.80 16.77 -2.29
CA PRO A 224 3.08 16.17 -2.67
C PRO A 224 3.72 15.41 -1.49
N LEU A 225 4.53 14.39 -1.81
CA LEU A 225 5.31 13.65 -0.81
C LEU A 225 6.28 14.58 -0.08
N GLN A 226 6.48 14.33 1.22
CA GLN A 226 7.35 15.11 2.08
C GLN A 226 8.43 14.22 2.72
N GLY A 227 9.56 14.83 3.09
CA GLY A 227 10.53 14.19 4.00
C GLY A 227 9.86 13.79 5.30
N GLY A 228 10.20 12.60 5.81
CA GLY A 228 9.56 11.99 6.97
C GLY A 228 8.42 11.03 6.64
N GLU A 229 7.85 11.06 5.42
CA GLU A 229 6.83 10.09 5.01
C GLU A 229 7.44 8.73 4.70
N ILE A 230 6.63 7.69 4.88
CA ILE A 230 6.93 6.31 4.50
C ILE A 230 6.22 6.01 3.17
N VAL A 231 6.87 5.23 2.31
CA VAL A 231 6.25 4.74 1.08
C VAL A 231 6.41 3.23 0.99
N THR A 232 5.29 2.51 0.89
CA THR A 232 5.27 1.08 0.55
C THR A 232 4.92 0.91 -0.93
N THR A 233 5.68 0.07 -1.65
CA THR A 233 5.86 0.19 -3.11
C THR A 233 4.97 -0.74 -3.93
N GLY A 234 4.13 -1.52 -3.28
CA GLY A 234 3.27 -2.51 -3.90
C GLY A 234 3.80 -3.93 -3.73
N THR A 235 2.88 -4.87 -3.76
CA THR A 235 3.18 -6.28 -3.47
C THR A 235 4.12 -6.90 -4.50
N LEU A 236 5.08 -7.67 -3.98
CA LEU A 236 6.05 -8.44 -4.78
C LEU A 236 5.47 -9.77 -5.30
N THR A 237 4.39 -10.26 -4.66
CA THR A 237 3.72 -11.53 -5.03
C THR A 237 2.24 -11.31 -5.23
N ASP A 238 1.51 -12.35 -5.65
CA ASP A 238 0.06 -12.38 -5.44
C ASP A 238 -0.23 -12.26 -3.93
N ALA A 239 -1.41 -11.71 -3.61
CA ALA A 239 -1.85 -11.46 -2.25
C ALA A 239 -2.77 -12.61 -1.75
N PRO A 240 -2.23 -13.65 -1.08
CA PRO A 240 -3.04 -14.75 -0.56
C PRO A 240 -3.90 -14.31 0.61
N ARG A 241 -5.04 -14.99 0.78
CA ARG A 241 -5.92 -14.80 1.95
C ARG A 241 -5.24 -15.29 3.22
N ILE A 242 -5.47 -14.58 4.31
CA ILE A 242 -4.91 -14.88 5.63
C ILE A 242 -6.01 -14.98 6.68
N ALA A 243 -5.67 -15.67 7.78
CA ALA A 243 -6.53 -15.81 8.95
C ALA A 243 -5.68 -15.84 10.24
N PRO A 244 -6.26 -15.49 11.39
CA PRO A 244 -5.61 -15.66 12.70
C PRO A 244 -5.13 -17.11 12.91
N GLY A 245 -4.02 -17.25 13.65
CA GLY A 245 -3.39 -18.55 13.94
C GLY A 245 -2.48 -19.08 12.84
N GLN A 246 -2.36 -18.41 11.70
CA GLN A 246 -1.45 -18.81 10.62
C GLN A 246 -0.04 -18.28 10.85
N THR A 247 0.95 -19.03 10.33
CA THR A 247 2.34 -18.59 10.23
C THR A 247 2.69 -18.34 8.76
N TRP A 248 3.39 -17.22 8.52
CA TRP A 248 3.87 -16.83 7.20
C TRP A 248 5.34 -16.46 7.27
N THR A 249 6.07 -16.81 6.26
CA THR A 249 7.49 -16.48 6.15
C THR A 249 7.77 -15.79 4.83
N THR A 250 8.69 -14.84 4.85
CA THR A 250 9.28 -14.30 3.63
C THR A 250 10.77 -14.55 3.63
N ARG A 251 11.32 -14.86 2.46
CA ARG A 251 12.76 -15.03 2.25
C ARG A 251 13.18 -14.17 1.08
N ILE A 252 14.05 -13.21 1.35
CA ILE A 252 14.52 -12.22 0.37
C ILE A 252 15.94 -12.58 -0.07
N GLN A 253 16.21 -12.50 -1.35
CA GLN A 253 17.53 -12.80 -1.93
C GLN A 253 17.97 -11.67 -2.85
N GLY A 254 19.28 -11.45 -2.91
CA GLY A 254 19.88 -10.44 -3.78
C GLY A 254 19.98 -9.05 -3.15
N THR A 255 19.48 -8.85 -1.92
CA THR A 255 19.63 -7.62 -1.13
C THR A 255 20.21 -7.93 0.24
N GLY A 256 20.56 -6.92 1.00
CA GLY A 256 20.92 -7.08 2.42
C GLY A 256 19.74 -6.95 3.39
N LEU A 257 18.49 -6.97 2.88
CA LEU A 257 17.29 -6.81 3.71
C LEU A 257 16.96 -8.09 4.49
N SER A 258 16.28 -7.92 5.62
CA SER A 258 15.94 -9.02 6.52
C SER A 258 14.78 -9.86 6.00
N ASP A 259 14.88 -11.18 6.21
CA ASP A 259 13.75 -12.10 6.12
C ASP A 259 12.74 -11.83 7.24
N LEU A 260 11.48 -12.25 7.06
CA LEU A 260 10.45 -12.13 8.09
C LEU A 260 9.84 -13.51 8.39
N ASP A 261 9.64 -13.77 9.68
CA ASP A 261 8.87 -14.89 10.20
C ASP A 261 7.71 -14.31 11.02
N LEU A 262 6.47 -14.59 10.61
CA LEU A 262 5.28 -13.96 11.14
C LEU A 262 4.31 -14.98 11.70
N THR A 263 3.75 -14.69 12.86
CA THR A 263 2.57 -15.35 13.41
C THR A 263 1.43 -14.35 13.44
N LEU A 264 0.29 -14.70 12.85
CA LEU A 264 -0.87 -13.83 12.75
C LEU A 264 -1.83 -14.12 13.92
N ASP A 265 -2.05 -13.14 14.78
CA ASP A 265 -2.91 -13.24 15.97
C ASP A 265 -4.30 -12.65 15.73
#